data_c0688aaa4169a1304310b468af73fe40
#
_entry.id   c0688aaa4169a1304310b468af73fe40
#
_cell.length_a   1.000
_cell.length_b   1.000
_cell.length_c   1.000
_cell.angle_alpha   90.00
_cell.angle_beta   90.00
_cell.angle_gamma   90.00
#
_symmetry.space_group_name_H-M   'P 1'
#
loop_
_entity.id
_entity.type
_entity.pdbx_description
1 polymer ?
#
loop_
_entity_poly.entity_id
_entity_poly.type
_entity_poly.pdbx_seq_one_letter_code
_entity_poly.pdbx_strand_id
1 'polypeptide(L)'
;PNEEYHRGERFKDFLSSTQIKDYMVSPKFARYKALHPELFEISIEASEKGSLYHDAMESLVNTGKLDKWRNNLLVFEPPINPKTGCPYGRDTQKYQIALIESKESNPGKTLTSTTDIQLVETMVYELLNNCRDTSKQIRQILKWGKAEVSHFVEYEGCKFKYRPDVETAKKIVDWKTLAVDD
;
A
#
# COMPACT_ATOMS: atom_id res chain seq x y z
N PRO A 1 15.06 -2.89 -4.44
CA PRO A 1 14.11 -1.83 -4.73
C PRO A 1 12.77 -2.41 -5.20
N ASN A 2 11.70 -1.66 -5.01
CA ASN A 2 10.32 -2.10 -5.26
C ASN A 2 10.10 -2.50 -6.74
N GLU A 3 10.69 -1.77 -7.67
CA GLU A 3 10.60 -2.07 -9.11
C GLU A 3 11.22 -3.41 -9.48
N GLU A 4 12.36 -3.76 -8.90
CA GLU A 4 13.02 -5.03 -9.15
C GLU A 4 12.17 -6.22 -8.68
N TYR A 5 11.49 -6.08 -7.53
CA TYR A 5 10.58 -7.11 -7.02
C TYR A 5 9.38 -7.33 -7.94
N HIS A 6 8.78 -6.27 -8.47
CA HIS A 6 7.56 -6.36 -9.26
C HIS A 6 7.83 -6.61 -10.75
N ARG A 7 8.84 -5.96 -11.33
CA ARG A 7 9.08 -5.90 -12.78
C ARG A 7 10.46 -6.38 -13.23
N GLY A 8 11.32 -6.77 -12.30
CA GLY A 8 12.67 -7.24 -12.63
C GLY A 8 12.64 -8.50 -13.48
N GLU A 9 13.20 -8.45 -14.68
CA GLU A 9 13.32 -9.59 -15.61
C GLU A 9 13.95 -10.82 -14.95
N ARG A 10 14.92 -10.61 -14.06
CA ARG A 10 15.60 -11.66 -13.31
C ARG A 10 14.66 -12.51 -12.45
N PHE A 11 13.54 -11.93 -11.99
CA PHE A 11 12.63 -12.56 -11.03
C PHE A 11 11.23 -12.78 -11.58
N LYS A 12 11.06 -12.73 -12.91
CA LYS A 12 9.75 -12.96 -13.55
C LYS A 12 9.22 -14.38 -13.33
N ASP A 13 10.11 -15.37 -13.16
CA ASP A 13 9.77 -16.77 -12.94
C ASP A 13 9.48 -17.09 -11.45
N PHE A 14 9.62 -16.10 -10.56
CA PHE A 14 9.33 -16.28 -9.14
C PHE A 14 7.86 -16.04 -8.82
N LEU A 15 7.23 -17.01 -8.15
CA LEU A 15 5.84 -16.92 -7.72
C LEU A 15 5.72 -16.06 -6.46
N SER A 16 4.82 -15.07 -6.50
CA SER A 16 4.45 -14.29 -5.32
C SER A 16 3.40 -15.02 -4.47
N SER A 17 3.23 -14.60 -3.22
CA SER A 17 2.20 -15.14 -2.31
C SER A 17 0.78 -15.04 -2.89
N THR A 18 0.47 -13.96 -3.61
CA THR A 18 -0.82 -13.77 -4.28
C THR A 18 -1.00 -14.79 -5.41
N GLN A 19 0.01 -14.98 -6.24
CA GLN A 19 -0.04 -15.98 -7.31
C GLN A 19 -0.20 -17.39 -6.75
N ILE A 20 0.49 -17.74 -5.67
CA ILE A 20 0.33 -19.03 -4.99
C ILE A 20 -1.12 -19.22 -4.52
N LYS A 21 -1.71 -18.22 -3.88
CA LYS A 21 -3.13 -18.26 -3.47
C LYS A 21 -4.07 -18.46 -4.65
N ASP A 22 -3.85 -17.75 -5.75
CA ASP A 22 -4.65 -17.94 -6.98
C ASP A 22 -4.54 -19.36 -7.53
N TYR A 23 -3.34 -19.95 -7.53
CA TYR A 23 -3.12 -21.35 -7.92
C TYR A 23 -3.81 -22.35 -6.98
N MET A 24 -3.84 -22.07 -5.68
CA MET A 24 -4.53 -22.92 -4.68
C MET A 24 -6.05 -22.90 -4.87
N VAL A 25 -6.62 -21.78 -5.33
CA VAL A 25 -8.04 -21.71 -5.67
C VAL A 25 -8.33 -22.49 -6.95
N SER A 26 -7.61 -22.21 -8.01
CA SER A 26 -7.72 -22.94 -9.28
C SER A 26 -6.53 -22.61 -10.20
N PRO A 27 -5.78 -23.61 -10.71
CA PRO A 27 -4.73 -23.38 -11.70
C PRO A 27 -5.23 -22.69 -12.98
N LYS A 28 -6.48 -22.99 -13.40
CA LYS A 28 -7.10 -22.33 -14.57
C LYS A 28 -7.38 -20.86 -14.29
N PHE A 29 -7.88 -20.55 -13.09
CA PHE A 29 -8.12 -19.16 -12.65
C PHE A 29 -6.82 -18.37 -12.58
N ALA A 30 -5.78 -18.91 -11.94
CA ALA A 30 -4.48 -18.28 -11.85
C ALA A 30 -3.89 -17.95 -13.24
N ARG A 31 -3.97 -18.91 -14.17
CA ARG A 31 -3.52 -18.72 -15.55
C ARG A 31 -4.35 -17.63 -16.26
N TYR A 32 -5.67 -17.68 -16.13
CA TYR A 32 -6.56 -16.69 -16.75
C TYR A 32 -6.27 -15.28 -16.23
N LYS A 33 -6.13 -15.11 -14.92
CA LYS A 33 -5.78 -13.83 -14.28
C LYS A 33 -4.40 -13.32 -14.72
N ALA A 34 -3.43 -14.21 -14.89
CA ALA A 34 -2.09 -13.82 -15.38
C ALA A 34 -2.11 -13.35 -16.83
N LEU A 35 -3.01 -13.90 -17.66
CA LEU A 35 -3.16 -13.51 -19.07
C LEU A 35 -4.02 -12.26 -19.27
N HIS A 36 -4.89 -11.95 -18.32
CA HIS A 36 -5.87 -10.84 -18.37
C HIS A 36 -5.85 -10.02 -17.10
N PRO A 37 -4.71 -9.43 -16.70
CA PRO A 37 -4.59 -8.66 -15.46
C PRO A 37 -5.56 -7.48 -15.43
N GLU A 38 -5.87 -6.88 -16.57
CA GLU A 38 -6.78 -5.76 -16.73
C GLU A 38 -8.22 -6.04 -16.25
N LEU A 39 -8.64 -7.31 -16.24
CA LEU A 39 -9.98 -7.70 -15.77
C LEU A 39 -10.08 -7.83 -14.24
N PHE A 40 -8.95 -7.78 -13.56
CA PHE A 40 -8.85 -8.03 -12.12
C PHE A 40 -8.29 -6.82 -11.36
N GLU A 41 -8.27 -5.65 -11.98
CA GLU A 41 -7.97 -4.40 -11.30
C GLU A 41 -9.06 -4.13 -10.27
N ILE A 42 -8.68 -4.23 -8.99
CA ILE A 42 -9.57 -4.08 -7.84
C ILE A 42 -9.93 -2.60 -7.65
N SER A 43 -11.12 -2.36 -7.12
CA SER A 43 -11.61 -1.03 -6.79
C SER A 43 -10.57 -0.20 -6.02
N ILE A 44 -10.23 0.91 -6.57
CA ILE A 44 -9.07 1.75 -6.27
C ILE A 44 -9.10 2.28 -4.82
N GLU A 45 -10.27 2.62 -4.27
CA GLU A 45 -10.37 3.41 -3.03
C GLU A 45 -9.90 2.68 -1.74
N ALA A 46 -10.34 1.44 -1.53
CA ALA A 46 -9.91 0.67 -0.37
C ALA A 46 -8.41 0.31 -0.45
N SER A 47 -7.92 0.07 -1.68
CA SER A 47 -6.51 -0.19 -1.95
C SER A 47 -5.65 1.05 -1.71
N GLU A 48 -6.11 2.25 -2.08
CA GLU A 48 -5.38 3.50 -1.88
C GLU A 48 -5.18 3.82 -0.40
N LYS A 49 -6.22 3.66 0.44
CA LYS A 49 -6.14 3.88 1.89
C LYS A 49 -5.21 2.87 2.56
N GLY A 50 -5.30 1.60 2.16
CA GLY A 50 -4.39 0.56 2.62
C GLY A 50 -2.93 0.88 2.28
N SER A 51 -2.65 1.26 1.04
CA SER A 51 -1.31 1.65 0.60
C SER A 51 -0.78 2.87 1.37
N LEU A 52 -1.62 3.88 1.59
CA LEU A 52 -1.25 5.07 2.35
C LEU A 52 -0.85 4.74 3.79
N TYR A 53 -1.56 3.80 4.44
CA TYR A 53 -1.22 3.31 5.77
C TYR A 53 0.09 2.52 5.77
N HIS A 54 0.30 1.62 4.79
CA HIS A 54 1.55 0.86 4.66
C HIS A 54 2.75 1.77 4.47
N ASP A 55 2.65 2.80 3.62
CA ASP A 55 3.72 3.79 3.40
C ASP A 55 4.05 4.57 4.69
N ALA A 56 3.03 4.90 5.49
CA ALA A 56 3.22 5.55 6.79
C ALA A 56 3.97 4.64 7.78
N MET A 57 3.58 3.36 7.85
CA MET A 57 4.23 2.37 8.70
C MET A 57 5.66 2.07 8.25
N GLU A 58 5.91 1.98 6.94
CA GLU A 58 7.25 1.88 6.37
C GLU A 58 8.13 3.06 6.78
N SER A 59 7.61 4.30 6.68
CA SER A 59 8.31 5.50 7.12
C SER A 59 8.68 5.44 8.60
N LEU A 60 7.77 4.99 9.46
CA LEU A 60 8.01 4.80 10.89
C LEU A 60 9.09 3.76 11.17
N VAL A 61 9.08 2.61 10.50
CA VAL A 61 10.10 1.56 10.67
C VAL A 61 11.47 2.08 10.25
N ASN A 62 11.54 2.76 9.11
CA ASN A 62 12.81 3.18 8.52
C ASN A 62 13.42 4.42 9.20
N THR A 63 12.59 5.33 9.73
CA THR A 63 13.05 6.65 10.23
C THR A 63 12.64 6.96 11.67
N GLY A 64 11.71 6.20 12.24
CA GLY A 64 11.09 6.50 13.53
C GLY A 64 10.10 7.67 13.49
N LYS A 65 9.80 8.23 12.31
CA LYS A 65 8.97 9.44 12.13
C LYS A 65 8.10 9.33 10.88
N LEU A 66 7.02 10.11 10.86
CA LEU A 66 6.13 10.24 9.69
C LEU A 66 6.54 11.34 8.70
N ASP A 67 7.60 12.10 9.00
CA ASP A 67 7.98 13.28 8.20
C ASP A 67 8.28 12.91 6.74
N LYS A 68 8.99 11.81 6.51
CA LYS A 68 9.31 11.35 5.16
C LYS A 68 8.04 10.97 4.39
N TRP A 69 7.12 10.28 5.04
CA TRP A 69 5.82 9.95 4.46
C TRP A 69 5.02 11.20 4.12
N ARG A 70 4.85 12.13 5.08
CA ARG A 70 4.14 13.41 4.84
C ARG A 70 4.75 14.20 3.69
N ASN A 71 6.08 14.26 3.60
CA ASN A 71 6.77 14.96 2.52
C ASN A 71 6.55 14.34 1.14
N ASN A 72 6.16 13.07 1.05
CA ASN A 72 5.82 12.41 -0.19
C ASN A 72 4.35 12.57 -0.59
N LEU A 73 3.51 13.14 0.28
CA LEU A 73 2.11 13.37 0.00
C LEU A 73 1.89 14.73 -0.68
N LEU A 74 0.83 14.77 -1.49
CA LEU A 74 0.27 15.99 -2.04
C LEU A 74 -1.24 15.96 -1.82
N VAL A 75 -1.75 16.96 -1.12
CA VAL A 75 -3.21 17.10 -0.94
C VAL A 75 -3.83 17.52 -2.27
N PHE A 76 -4.72 16.68 -2.77
CA PHE A 76 -5.50 16.98 -3.96
C PHE A 76 -6.86 17.55 -3.56
N GLU A 77 -7.13 18.79 -4.00
CA GLU A 77 -8.41 19.45 -3.82
C GLU A 77 -9.18 19.41 -5.15
N PRO A 78 -10.32 18.69 -5.20
CA PRO A 78 -11.12 18.64 -6.40
C PRO A 78 -11.63 20.05 -6.81
N PRO A 79 -11.71 20.35 -8.10
CA PRO A 79 -12.23 21.63 -8.55
C PRO A 79 -13.70 21.81 -8.15
N ILE A 80 -14.04 23.03 -7.79
CA ILE A 80 -15.40 23.39 -7.35
C ILE A 80 -16.32 23.62 -8.55
N ASN A 81 -17.51 23.05 -8.50
CA ASN A 81 -18.55 23.30 -9.48
C ASN A 81 -19.17 24.70 -9.23
N PRO A 82 -19.02 25.68 -10.14
CA PRO A 82 -19.51 27.03 -9.92
C PRO A 82 -21.02 27.15 -9.81
N LYS A 83 -21.77 26.13 -10.28
CA LYS A 83 -23.24 26.13 -10.20
C LYS A 83 -23.76 25.65 -8.86
N THR A 84 -23.05 24.74 -8.20
CA THR A 84 -23.52 24.11 -6.96
C THR A 84 -22.71 24.54 -5.74
N GLY A 85 -21.52 25.12 -5.94
CA GLY A 85 -20.57 25.43 -4.86
C GLY A 85 -19.90 24.18 -4.23
N CYS A 86 -20.19 22.98 -4.75
CA CYS A 86 -19.62 21.73 -4.26
C CYS A 86 -18.47 21.24 -5.15
N PRO A 87 -17.53 20.42 -4.61
CA PRO A 87 -16.52 19.76 -5.44
C PRO A 87 -17.14 18.87 -6.51
N TYR A 88 -16.49 18.77 -7.67
CA TYR A 88 -16.87 17.79 -8.67
C TYR A 88 -16.67 16.36 -8.15
N GLY A 89 -17.64 15.48 -8.42
CA GLY A 89 -17.52 14.06 -8.09
C GLY A 89 -16.42 13.36 -8.89
N ARG A 90 -15.89 12.27 -8.33
CA ARG A 90 -14.78 11.48 -8.91
C ARG A 90 -15.03 10.99 -10.33
N ASP A 91 -16.28 10.69 -10.69
CA ASP A 91 -16.66 10.19 -12.02
C ASP A 91 -16.79 11.30 -13.08
N THR A 92 -16.61 12.55 -12.70
CA THR A 92 -16.73 13.68 -13.63
C THR A 92 -15.45 13.91 -14.40
N GLN A 93 -15.58 14.24 -15.68
CA GLN A 93 -14.45 14.56 -16.54
C GLN A 93 -13.56 15.68 -15.96
N LYS A 94 -14.16 16.70 -15.35
CA LYS A 94 -13.40 17.80 -14.74
C LYS A 94 -12.55 17.35 -13.56
N TYR A 95 -13.07 16.44 -12.73
CA TYR A 95 -12.28 15.85 -11.66
C TYR A 95 -11.11 15.05 -12.23
N GLN A 96 -11.36 14.20 -13.23
CA GLN A 96 -10.32 13.34 -13.82
C GLN A 96 -9.20 14.15 -14.48
N ILE A 97 -9.56 15.20 -15.22
CA ILE A 97 -8.57 16.10 -15.84
C ILE A 97 -7.69 16.75 -14.74
N ALA A 98 -8.31 17.35 -13.73
CA ALA A 98 -7.57 18.00 -12.64
C ALA A 98 -6.65 17.02 -11.88
N LEU A 99 -7.12 15.76 -11.70
CA LEU A 99 -6.32 14.70 -11.06
C LEU A 99 -5.09 14.35 -11.91
N ILE A 100 -5.25 14.21 -13.23
CA ILE A 100 -4.16 13.90 -14.15
C ILE A 100 -3.15 15.04 -14.17
N GLU A 101 -3.60 16.28 -14.33
CA GLU A 101 -2.75 17.47 -14.33
C GLU A 101 -1.97 17.61 -13.00
N SER A 102 -2.62 17.31 -11.88
CA SER A 102 -1.97 17.32 -10.56
C SER A 102 -0.88 16.26 -10.44
N LYS A 103 -1.12 15.05 -10.97
CA LYS A 103 -0.12 13.96 -11.01
C LYS A 103 1.07 14.31 -11.90
N GLU A 104 0.82 14.82 -13.09
CA GLU A 104 1.88 15.20 -14.04
C GLU A 104 2.74 16.35 -13.53
N SER A 105 2.13 17.31 -12.84
CA SER A 105 2.83 18.45 -12.24
C SER A 105 3.66 18.09 -11.01
N ASN A 106 3.39 16.95 -10.38
CA ASN A 106 4.02 16.52 -9.14
C ASN A 106 4.49 15.06 -9.21
N PRO A 107 5.46 14.74 -10.09
CA PRO A 107 5.92 13.37 -10.25
C PRO A 107 6.54 12.85 -8.96
N GLY A 108 6.18 11.61 -8.61
CA GLY A 108 6.68 10.94 -7.40
C GLY A 108 5.96 11.30 -6.10
N LYS A 109 4.93 12.16 -6.16
CA LYS A 109 4.05 12.43 -5.01
C LYS A 109 2.83 11.51 -5.04
N THR A 110 2.41 11.05 -3.85
CA THR A 110 1.15 10.35 -3.66
C THR A 110 0.04 11.36 -3.44
N LEU A 111 -0.92 11.43 -4.36
CA LEU A 111 -2.09 12.30 -4.19
C LEU A 111 -3.06 11.67 -3.20
N THR A 112 -3.52 12.49 -2.25
CA THR A 112 -4.44 12.05 -1.21
C THR A 112 -5.30 13.22 -0.72
N SER A 113 -6.31 12.93 0.11
CA SER A 113 -7.11 13.96 0.77
C SER A 113 -6.58 14.27 2.17
N THR A 114 -6.88 15.47 2.66
CA THR A 114 -6.60 15.83 4.07
C THR A 114 -7.25 14.84 5.05
N THR A 115 -8.47 14.39 4.73
CA THR A 115 -9.20 13.42 5.55
C THR A 115 -8.49 12.08 5.65
N ASP A 116 -7.96 11.57 4.52
CA ASP A 116 -7.23 10.30 4.51
C ASP A 116 -5.90 10.39 5.27
N ILE A 117 -5.20 11.54 5.18
CA ILE A 117 -4.00 11.80 5.98
C ILE A 117 -4.33 11.73 7.47
N GLN A 118 -5.37 12.46 7.91
CA GLN A 118 -5.79 12.48 9.29
C GLN A 118 -6.23 11.10 9.79
N LEU A 119 -6.92 10.33 8.95
CA LEU A 119 -7.31 8.97 9.27
C LEU A 119 -6.09 8.09 9.53
N VAL A 120 -5.12 8.08 8.62
CA VAL A 120 -3.88 7.29 8.78
C VAL A 120 -3.10 7.72 10.01
N GLU A 121 -2.95 9.02 10.26
CA GLU A 121 -2.27 9.53 11.46
C GLU A 121 -2.97 9.08 12.74
N THR A 122 -4.30 9.10 12.76
CA THR A 122 -5.10 8.61 13.88
C THR A 122 -4.87 7.10 14.09
N MET A 123 -4.93 6.30 13.03
CA MET A 123 -4.68 4.85 13.10
C MET A 123 -3.29 4.54 13.66
N VAL A 124 -2.27 5.26 13.20
CA VAL A 124 -0.90 5.11 13.71
C VAL A 124 -0.81 5.52 15.18
N TYR A 125 -1.44 6.64 15.56
CA TYR A 125 -1.47 7.09 16.96
C TYR A 125 -2.12 6.06 17.87
N GLU A 126 -3.29 5.54 17.49
CA GLU A 126 -4.02 4.51 18.23
C GLU A 126 -3.18 3.24 18.40
N LEU A 127 -2.55 2.78 17.32
CA LEU A 127 -1.68 1.62 17.34
C LEU A 127 -0.51 1.78 18.34
N LEU A 128 0.08 2.96 18.40
CA LEU A 128 1.26 3.22 19.23
C LEU A 128 0.93 3.47 20.70
N ASN A 129 -0.27 3.99 21.01
CA ASN A 129 -0.58 4.51 22.33
C ASN A 129 -1.71 3.74 23.04
N ASN A 130 -2.68 3.22 22.33
CA ASN A 130 -3.91 2.68 22.92
C ASN A 130 -4.01 1.14 22.87
N CYS A 131 -3.18 0.47 22.09
CA CYS A 131 -3.11 -0.99 22.08
C CYS A 131 -2.28 -1.50 23.27
N ARG A 132 -2.87 -1.53 24.47
CA ARG A 132 -2.17 -1.78 25.77
C ARG A 132 -1.19 -2.96 25.76
N ASP A 133 -1.61 -4.10 25.23
CA ASP A 133 -0.78 -5.33 25.26
C ASP A 133 0.17 -5.46 24.07
N THR A 134 -0.14 -4.80 22.96
CA THR A 134 0.61 -4.86 21.70
C THR A 134 1.54 -3.66 21.49
N SER A 135 1.27 -2.52 22.08
CA SER A 135 2.05 -1.29 21.86
C SER A 135 3.54 -1.46 22.19
N LYS A 136 3.88 -2.21 23.24
CA LYS A 136 5.28 -2.51 23.59
C LYS A 136 5.94 -3.39 22.53
N GLN A 137 5.23 -4.38 22.01
CA GLN A 137 5.73 -5.24 20.93
C GLN A 137 5.87 -4.46 19.62
N ILE A 138 4.91 -3.60 19.31
CA ILE A 138 4.95 -2.74 18.11
C ILE A 138 6.12 -1.79 18.17
N ARG A 139 6.37 -1.13 19.30
CA ARG A 139 7.55 -0.27 19.48
C ARG A 139 8.86 -1.02 19.32
N GLN A 140 8.92 -2.28 19.76
CA GLN A 140 10.09 -3.13 19.51
C GLN A 140 10.24 -3.48 18.02
N ILE A 141 9.14 -3.79 17.33
CA ILE A 141 9.13 -4.04 15.90
C ILE A 141 9.62 -2.80 15.14
N LEU A 142 9.08 -1.62 15.46
CA LEU A 142 9.52 -0.36 14.84
C LEU A 142 11.00 -0.04 15.09
N LYS A 143 11.53 -0.41 16.25
CA LYS A 143 12.93 -0.15 16.60
C LYS A 143 13.93 -1.09 15.93
N TRP A 144 13.55 -2.36 15.70
CA TRP A 144 14.45 -3.42 15.26
C TRP A 144 14.03 -4.05 13.93
N GLY A 145 12.92 -3.62 13.39
CA GLY A 145 12.38 -4.11 12.13
C GLY A 145 13.09 -3.49 10.93
N LYS A 146 13.01 -4.22 9.82
CA LYS A 146 13.34 -3.74 8.48
C LYS A 146 12.09 -3.81 7.64
N ALA A 147 11.68 -2.69 7.06
CA ALA A 147 10.49 -2.63 6.22
C ALA A 147 10.79 -3.09 4.79
N GLU A 148 9.82 -3.72 4.16
CA GLU A 148 9.75 -4.01 2.74
C GLU A 148 10.99 -4.74 2.17
N VAL A 149 11.56 -5.68 2.94
CA VAL A 149 12.71 -6.48 2.50
C VAL A 149 12.23 -7.57 1.54
N SER A 150 12.75 -7.56 0.32
CA SER A 150 12.41 -8.55 -0.70
C SER A 150 13.25 -9.81 -0.54
N HIS A 151 12.59 -10.96 -0.49
CA HIS A 151 13.22 -12.27 -0.42
C HIS A 151 12.92 -13.09 -1.68
N PHE A 152 13.94 -13.79 -2.15
CA PHE A 152 13.88 -14.66 -3.31
C PHE A 152 14.45 -16.02 -2.90
N VAL A 153 13.60 -17.04 -2.91
CA VAL A 153 13.92 -18.37 -2.39
C VAL A 153 13.61 -19.44 -3.43
N GLU A 154 14.48 -20.42 -3.54
CA GLU A 154 14.22 -21.63 -4.28
C GLU A 154 14.04 -22.80 -3.30
N TYR A 155 12.92 -23.51 -3.43
CA TYR A 155 12.58 -24.65 -2.60
C TYR A 155 11.94 -25.74 -3.46
N GLU A 156 12.49 -26.94 -3.42
CA GLU A 156 12.04 -28.11 -4.19
C GLU A 156 11.88 -27.82 -5.70
N GLY A 157 12.79 -27.05 -6.29
CA GLY A 157 12.77 -26.65 -7.70
C GLY A 157 11.76 -25.56 -8.05
N CYS A 158 10.99 -25.06 -7.08
CA CYS A 158 10.09 -23.93 -7.26
C CYS A 158 10.73 -22.64 -6.77
N LYS A 159 10.53 -21.56 -7.50
CA LYS A 159 11.05 -20.23 -7.19
C LYS A 159 9.97 -19.37 -6.58
N PHE A 160 10.23 -18.82 -5.40
CA PHE A 160 9.27 -17.99 -4.66
C PHE A 160 9.86 -16.62 -4.34
N LYS A 161 9.01 -15.60 -4.41
CA LYS A 161 9.34 -14.27 -3.92
C LYS A 161 8.29 -13.82 -2.91
N TYR A 162 8.77 -13.21 -1.82
CA TYR A 162 7.91 -12.59 -0.83
C TYR A 162 8.55 -11.32 -0.29
N ARG A 163 7.73 -10.42 0.19
CA ARG A 163 8.14 -9.18 0.78
C ARG A 163 7.18 -8.87 1.93
N PRO A 164 7.60 -9.14 3.18
CA PRO A 164 6.82 -8.76 4.34
C PRO A 164 6.85 -7.25 4.55
N ASP A 165 5.79 -6.71 5.13
CA ASP A 165 5.75 -5.29 5.47
C ASP A 165 6.87 -4.92 6.44
N VAL A 166 7.11 -5.77 7.44
CA VAL A 166 8.26 -5.64 8.36
C VAL A 166 8.80 -7.00 8.74
N GLU A 167 10.11 -7.13 8.81
CA GLU A 167 10.78 -8.28 9.39
C GLU A 167 11.71 -7.88 10.54
N THR A 168 11.83 -8.76 11.52
CA THR A 168 12.84 -8.70 12.58
C THR A 168 13.59 -10.02 12.61
N ALA A 169 14.64 -10.14 13.43
CA ALA A 169 15.37 -11.40 13.59
C ALA A 169 14.48 -12.59 14.03
N LYS A 170 13.27 -12.35 14.55
CA LYS A 170 12.40 -13.38 15.13
C LYS A 170 10.96 -13.36 14.61
N LYS A 171 10.54 -12.33 13.89
CA LYS A 171 9.12 -12.15 13.50
C LYS A 171 9.02 -11.56 12.11
N ILE A 172 8.01 -12.01 11.39
CA ILE A 172 7.48 -11.38 10.17
C ILE A 172 6.17 -10.72 10.57
N VAL A 173 5.97 -9.49 10.15
CA VAL A 173 4.77 -8.69 10.43
C VAL A 173 4.18 -8.24 9.11
N ASP A 174 2.87 -8.37 9.02
CA ASP A 174 2.05 -7.94 7.89
C ASP A 174 0.96 -7.01 8.45
N TRP A 175 0.93 -5.77 8.01
CA TRP A 175 -0.04 -4.78 8.45
C TRP A 175 -1.35 -4.96 7.68
N LYS A 176 -2.47 -4.99 8.38
CA LYS A 176 -3.79 -5.07 7.74
C LYS A 176 -4.70 -3.97 8.25
N THR A 177 -5.30 -3.25 7.32
CA THR A 177 -6.40 -2.36 7.59
C THR A 177 -7.70 -3.13 7.34
N LEU A 178 -8.58 -3.13 8.32
CA LEU A 178 -9.91 -3.75 8.18
C LEU A 178 -10.94 -2.63 8.20
N ALA A 179 -11.87 -2.66 7.25
CA ALA A 179 -13.11 -1.90 7.39
C ALA A 179 -13.93 -2.59 8.50
N VAL A 180 -14.33 -1.84 9.51
CA VAL A 180 -15.33 -2.30 10.49
C VAL A 180 -16.66 -1.86 9.91
N ASP A 181 -17.48 -2.82 9.53
CA ASP A 181 -18.88 -2.54 9.18
C ASP A 181 -19.61 -2.20 10.49
N ASP A 182 -20.19 -1.01 10.57
CA ASP A 182 -21.01 -0.53 11.67
C ASP A 182 -22.37 -1.25 11.70
#